data_ef44f60e942135bbca8718a6bbb4c063
#
_entry.id   ef44f60e942135bbca8718a6bbb4c063
#
_cell.length_a   1.000
_cell.length_b   1.000
_cell.length_c   1.000
_cell.angle_alpha   90.00
_cell.angle_beta   90.00
_cell.angle_gamma   90.00
#
_symmetry.space_group_name_H-M   'P 1'
#
loop_
_entity.id
_entity.type
_entity.pdbx_description
1 polymer ?
#
loop_
_entity_poly.entity_id
_entity_poly.type
_entity_poly.pdbx_seq_one_letter_code
_entity_poly.pdbx_strand_id
1 'polypeptide(L)'
;AFMSIFAPYSAQCEGNFDNLFVPFRAVASDVYHKREVILRNGDLGDAVRASMSFPFVFKPIEIDSVLVYDGGIYNNFPVDVMKSDFNPDIIIGSIVAAKLDKPKEDDLMNQIENMVMQKSDYTLDPEDGILMRFNLSDVGLLDFPKARQIAKIGYDRTIAMMDSIKSRIPRELSQDTRQLQRMVFKSKTPDLVFDKVSVEGGNHQQREYIRRQFDSDEPFSDEQAKAAYYKTISDGKISDLIPHARYDKESGMFNLDIKAKVHDQLAIGMGGFISSTSSNQIYIGAHYRTVSLNSLDLDLGGQIGQSYTSGM
;
A
#
# COMPACT_ATOMS: atom_id res chain seq x y z
N ALA A 1 -1.42 5.75 6.38
CA ALA A 1 -0.22 6.48 5.93
C ALA A 1 -0.39 7.05 4.52
N PHE A 2 -0.75 6.23 3.50
CA PHE A 2 -0.88 6.72 2.11
C PHE A 2 -1.96 7.80 1.98
N MET A 3 -3.17 7.57 2.51
CA MET A 3 -4.22 8.56 2.55
C MET A 3 -3.72 9.90 3.11
N SER A 4 -3.12 9.88 4.28
CA SER A 4 -2.63 11.11 4.95
C SER A 4 -1.58 11.89 4.15
N ILE A 5 -0.75 11.19 3.38
CA ILE A 5 0.30 11.82 2.57
C ILE A 5 -0.26 12.34 1.26
N PHE A 6 -1.14 11.57 0.60
CA PHE A 6 -1.49 11.81 -0.80
C PHE A 6 -2.89 12.40 -1.03
N ALA A 7 -3.83 12.29 -0.07
CA ALA A 7 -5.19 12.79 -0.27
C ALA A 7 -5.27 14.29 -0.61
N PRO A 8 -4.49 15.19 0.03
CA PRO A 8 -4.50 16.61 -0.36
C PRO A 8 -4.08 16.84 -1.81
N TYR A 9 -3.13 16.04 -2.31
CA TYR A 9 -2.66 16.14 -3.69
C TYR A 9 -3.64 15.48 -4.68
N SER A 10 -4.31 14.39 -4.29
CA SER A 10 -5.41 13.80 -5.06
C SER A 10 -6.54 14.81 -5.24
N ALA A 11 -6.90 15.54 -4.19
CA ALA A 11 -7.89 16.60 -4.23
C ALA A 11 -7.45 17.77 -5.14
N GLN A 12 -6.22 18.22 -5.01
CA GLN A 12 -5.67 19.35 -5.78
C GLN A 12 -5.60 19.05 -7.27
N CYS A 13 -5.22 17.83 -7.67
CA CYS A 13 -5.16 17.43 -9.07
C CYS A 13 -6.50 16.93 -9.62
N GLU A 14 -7.56 16.96 -8.80
CA GLU A 14 -8.91 16.44 -9.14
C GLU A 14 -8.87 14.99 -9.63
N GLY A 15 -7.97 14.20 -9.06
CA GLY A 15 -7.76 12.80 -9.44
C GLY A 15 -7.08 12.61 -10.81
N ASN A 16 -6.70 13.65 -11.53
CA ASN A 16 -5.94 13.54 -12.78
C ASN A 16 -4.45 13.78 -12.50
N PHE A 17 -3.62 12.75 -12.66
CA PHE A 17 -2.21 12.80 -12.31
C PHE A 17 -1.36 13.68 -13.28
N ASP A 18 -1.92 14.11 -14.41
CA ASP A 18 -1.29 15.12 -15.27
C ASP A 18 -1.31 16.52 -14.64
N ASN A 19 -2.23 16.78 -13.72
CA ASN A 19 -2.36 18.04 -13.00
C ASN A 19 -1.49 18.13 -11.75
N LEU A 20 -0.71 17.09 -11.41
CA LEU A 20 0.27 17.15 -10.35
C LEU A 20 1.42 18.10 -10.69
N PHE A 21 2.17 18.55 -9.68
CA PHE A 21 3.35 19.41 -9.88
C PHE A 21 4.35 18.82 -10.90
N VAL A 22 4.50 17.51 -10.89
CA VAL A 22 5.14 16.71 -11.93
C VAL A 22 4.15 15.65 -12.35
N PRO A 23 3.75 15.59 -13.63
CA PRO A 23 2.86 14.54 -14.12
C PRO A 23 3.36 13.14 -13.72
N PHE A 24 2.44 12.27 -13.32
CA PHE A 24 2.80 11.00 -12.69
C PHE A 24 2.03 9.83 -13.29
N ARG A 25 2.71 8.68 -13.34
CA ARG A 25 2.12 7.37 -13.64
C ARG A 25 2.57 6.36 -12.58
N ALA A 26 1.66 5.49 -12.17
CA ALA A 26 2.01 4.30 -11.44
C ALA A 26 1.65 3.06 -12.26
N VAL A 27 2.50 2.05 -12.20
CA VAL A 27 2.25 0.76 -12.82
C VAL A 27 1.82 -0.22 -11.75
N ALA A 28 0.73 -0.93 -12.01
CA ALA A 28 0.23 -2.03 -11.20
C ALA A 28 0.01 -3.27 -12.08
N SER A 29 -0.26 -4.41 -11.47
CA SER A 29 -0.45 -5.68 -12.15
C SER A 29 -1.81 -6.29 -11.84
N ASP A 30 -2.62 -6.49 -12.85
CA ASP A 30 -3.83 -7.30 -12.83
C ASP A 30 -3.43 -8.77 -13.08
N VAL A 31 -3.23 -9.51 -11.99
CA VAL A 31 -2.74 -10.89 -12.05
C VAL A 31 -3.81 -11.84 -12.62
N TYR A 32 -5.08 -11.51 -12.44
CA TYR A 32 -6.18 -12.33 -12.96
C TYR A 32 -6.23 -12.28 -14.50
N HIS A 33 -6.12 -11.09 -15.09
CA HIS A 33 -6.12 -10.93 -16.55
C HIS A 33 -4.70 -10.96 -17.16
N LYS A 34 -3.66 -11.14 -16.34
CA LYS A 34 -2.24 -11.23 -16.74
C LYS A 34 -1.76 -10.04 -17.58
N ARG A 35 -2.04 -8.83 -17.08
CA ARG A 35 -1.67 -7.59 -17.75
C ARG A 35 -1.19 -6.53 -16.78
N GLU A 36 -0.42 -5.60 -17.28
CA GLU A 36 -0.13 -4.37 -16.57
C GLU A 36 -1.36 -3.45 -16.54
N VAL A 37 -1.43 -2.61 -15.53
CA VAL A 37 -2.43 -1.55 -15.37
C VAL A 37 -1.70 -0.24 -15.14
N ILE A 38 -1.86 0.71 -16.07
CA ILE A 38 -1.25 2.03 -15.94
C ILE A 38 -2.23 2.98 -15.29
N LEU A 39 -1.90 3.42 -14.08
CA LEU A 39 -2.72 4.31 -13.27
C LEU A 39 -2.37 5.77 -13.60
N ARG A 40 -3.32 6.46 -14.22
CA ARG A 40 -3.23 7.84 -14.72
C ARG A 40 -4.09 8.81 -13.93
N ASN A 41 -5.05 8.26 -13.20
CA ASN A 41 -6.07 9.00 -12.47
C ASN A 41 -6.57 8.20 -11.26
N GLY A 42 -7.41 8.82 -10.43
CA GLY A 42 -7.99 8.24 -9.24
C GLY A 42 -7.37 8.77 -7.95
N ASP A 43 -7.37 7.97 -6.89
CA ASP A 43 -6.66 8.29 -5.65
C ASP A 43 -5.17 8.03 -5.81
N LEU A 44 -4.36 9.06 -5.59
CA LEU A 44 -2.89 8.96 -5.73
C LEU A 44 -2.27 8.02 -4.69
N GLY A 45 -2.84 8.00 -3.48
CA GLY A 45 -2.39 7.10 -2.42
C GLY A 45 -2.62 5.64 -2.77
N ASP A 46 -3.77 5.34 -3.37
CA ASP A 46 -4.10 4.00 -3.84
C ASP A 46 -3.23 3.60 -5.04
N ALA A 47 -2.98 4.51 -5.97
CA ALA A 47 -2.11 4.25 -7.12
C ALA A 47 -0.67 3.93 -6.69
N VAL A 48 -0.11 4.71 -5.76
CA VAL A 48 1.24 4.46 -5.21
C VAL A 48 1.26 3.15 -4.43
N ARG A 49 0.23 2.89 -3.62
CA ARG A 49 0.13 1.64 -2.85
C ARG A 49 0.02 0.42 -3.76
N ALA A 50 -0.78 0.50 -4.82
CA ALA A 50 -0.91 -0.58 -5.80
C ALA A 50 0.44 -0.97 -6.39
N SER A 51 1.20 0.05 -6.84
CA SER A 51 2.51 -0.12 -7.48
C SER A 51 3.59 -0.74 -6.58
N MET A 52 3.37 -0.80 -5.26
CA MET A 52 4.29 -1.42 -4.30
C MET A 52 3.69 -2.62 -3.55
N SER A 53 2.51 -3.08 -3.96
CA SER A 53 1.83 -4.21 -3.31
C SER A 53 2.41 -5.55 -3.74
N PHE A 54 3.67 -5.82 -3.32
CA PHE A 54 4.34 -7.08 -3.61
C PHE A 54 3.59 -8.27 -3.00
N PRO A 55 3.30 -9.32 -3.79
CA PRO A 55 2.58 -10.50 -3.32
C PRO A 55 3.21 -11.11 -2.06
N PHE A 56 2.37 -11.61 -1.15
CA PHE A 56 2.72 -12.23 0.14
C PHE A 56 3.32 -11.28 1.18
N VAL A 57 3.82 -10.10 0.79
CA VAL A 57 4.35 -9.07 1.71
C VAL A 57 3.27 -8.06 2.05
N PHE A 58 2.55 -7.58 1.03
CA PHE A 58 1.47 -6.62 1.19
C PHE A 58 0.15 -7.18 0.67
N LYS A 59 -0.95 -6.78 1.32
CA LYS A 59 -2.29 -7.06 0.80
C LYS A 59 -2.48 -6.33 -0.54
N PRO A 60 -3.06 -6.99 -1.54
CA PRO A 60 -3.43 -6.32 -2.79
C PRO A 60 -4.46 -5.22 -2.51
N ILE A 61 -4.58 -4.29 -3.44
CA ILE A 61 -5.58 -3.24 -3.38
C ILE A 61 -6.58 -3.42 -4.52
N GLU A 62 -7.83 -3.06 -4.26
CA GLU A 62 -8.88 -3.06 -5.26
C GLU A 62 -8.97 -1.68 -5.92
N ILE A 63 -8.77 -1.62 -7.23
CA ILE A 63 -8.96 -0.43 -8.06
C ILE A 63 -9.96 -0.79 -9.17
N ASP A 64 -11.04 -0.03 -9.27
CA ASP A 64 -12.12 -0.28 -10.25
C ASP A 64 -12.62 -1.74 -10.24
N SER A 65 -12.82 -2.30 -9.04
CA SER A 65 -13.25 -3.70 -8.82
C SER A 65 -12.27 -4.76 -9.29
N VAL A 66 -11.01 -4.40 -9.56
CA VAL A 66 -9.94 -5.32 -9.91
C VAL A 66 -8.90 -5.33 -8.79
N LEU A 67 -8.53 -6.52 -8.31
CA LEU A 67 -7.42 -6.68 -7.38
C LEU A 67 -6.10 -6.54 -8.13
N VAL A 68 -5.33 -5.52 -7.75
CA VAL A 68 -4.04 -5.21 -8.35
C VAL A 68 -2.89 -5.38 -7.35
N TYR A 69 -1.75 -5.71 -7.89
CA TYR A 69 -0.49 -5.97 -7.20
C TYR A 69 0.60 -5.07 -7.75
N ASP A 70 1.82 -5.23 -7.23
CA ASP A 70 3.04 -4.55 -7.66
C ASP A 70 3.21 -4.62 -9.19
N GLY A 71 3.46 -3.46 -9.80
CA GLY A 71 3.64 -3.35 -11.25
C GLY A 71 4.85 -4.10 -11.78
N GLY A 72 5.84 -4.31 -10.94
CA GLY A 72 7.06 -5.03 -11.30
C GLY A 72 6.82 -6.48 -11.72
N ILE A 73 5.64 -7.06 -11.46
CA ILE A 73 5.29 -8.41 -11.94
C ILE A 73 5.29 -8.46 -13.48
N TYR A 74 4.75 -7.44 -14.16
CA TYR A 74 4.63 -7.43 -15.63
C TYR A 74 5.50 -6.36 -16.28
N ASN A 75 5.70 -5.18 -15.66
CA ASN A 75 6.49 -4.09 -16.21
C ASN A 75 7.24 -3.36 -15.09
N ASN A 76 8.44 -3.84 -14.78
CA ASN A 76 9.29 -3.28 -13.72
C ASN A 76 10.17 -2.10 -14.18
N PHE A 77 10.15 -1.78 -15.47
CA PHE A 77 10.91 -0.66 -16.04
C PHE A 77 10.14 -0.03 -17.22
N PRO A 78 9.10 0.77 -16.95
CA PRO A 78 8.07 1.18 -17.92
C PRO A 78 8.53 2.30 -18.86
N VAL A 79 9.56 2.08 -19.65
CA VAL A 79 10.06 3.03 -20.68
C VAL A 79 9.03 3.26 -21.77
N ASP A 80 8.30 2.21 -22.14
CA ASP A 80 7.20 2.24 -23.09
C ASP A 80 6.08 3.19 -22.64
N VAL A 81 5.70 3.15 -21.36
CA VAL A 81 4.71 4.06 -20.76
C VAL A 81 5.23 5.50 -20.76
N MET A 82 6.51 5.71 -20.43
CA MET A 82 7.12 7.04 -20.47
C MET A 82 7.09 7.63 -21.87
N LYS A 83 7.41 6.83 -22.89
CA LYS A 83 7.39 7.27 -24.28
C LYS A 83 5.97 7.55 -24.77
N SER A 84 5.04 6.66 -24.49
CA SER A 84 3.65 6.78 -24.99
C SER A 84 2.88 7.92 -24.33
N ASP A 85 3.03 8.12 -23.03
CA ASP A 85 2.22 9.08 -22.28
C ASP A 85 2.84 10.50 -22.22
N PHE A 86 4.16 10.61 -22.24
CA PHE A 86 4.84 11.88 -22.03
C PHE A 86 5.68 12.35 -23.21
N ASN A 87 6.05 11.45 -24.13
CA ASN A 87 6.94 11.76 -25.27
C ASN A 87 8.10 12.68 -24.87
N PRO A 88 8.93 12.28 -23.89
CA PRO A 88 9.97 13.14 -23.32
C PRO A 88 11.15 13.31 -24.29
N ASP A 89 11.84 14.44 -24.23
CA ASP A 89 13.09 14.67 -24.97
C ASP A 89 14.20 13.75 -24.48
N ILE A 90 14.20 13.39 -23.20
CA ILE A 90 15.19 12.55 -22.52
C ILE A 90 14.55 11.77 -21.37
N ILE A 91 14.93 10.51 -21.23
CA ILE A 91 14.50 9.65 -20.12
C ILE A 91 15.68 9.42 -19.17
N ILE A 92 15.47 9.60 -17.89
CA ILE A 92 16.40 9.14 -16.85
C ILE A 92 15.82 7.88 -16.23
N GLY A 93 16.41 6.74 -16.55
CA GLY A 93 16.02 5.44 -16.01
C GLY A 93 16.85 5.07 -14.78
N SER A 94 16.17 4.69 -13.69
CA SER A 94 16.80 4.24 -12.44
C SER A 94 16.47 2.78 -12.19
N ILE A 95 17.46 1.90 -12.19
CA ILE A 95 17.29 0.47 -11.95
C ILE A 95 17.96 0.11 -10.64
N VAL A 96 17.17 -0.33 -9.69
CA VAL A 96 17.59 -0.88 -8.39
C VAL A 96 17.35 -2.38 -8.29
N ALA A 97 16.64 -2.97 -9.26
CA ALA A 97 16.38 -4.39 -9.30
C ALA A 97 17.70 -5.17 -9.40
N ALA A 98 17.91 -6.09 -8.47
CA ALA A 98 18.95 -7.08 -8.59
C ALA A 98 18.68 -8.01 -9.77
N LYS A 99 19.71 -8.63 -10.34
CA LYS A 99 19.47 -9.82 -11.18
C LYS A 99 18.80 -10.86 -10.30
N LEU A 100 17.68 -11.41 -10.77
CA LEU A 100 17.08 -12.57 -10.11
C LEU A 100 18.15 -13.65 -10.01
N ASP A 101 18.59 -13.90 -8.78
CA ASP A 101 19.50 -15.00 -8.48
C ASP A 101 18.77 -16.33 -8.73
N LYS A 102 19.54 -17.37 -9.02
CA LYS A 102 18.96 -18.72 -9.10
C LYS A 102 18.26 -19.04 -7.78
N PRO A 103 17.03 -19.60 -7.84
CA PRO A 103 16.32 -19.98 -6.64
C PRO A 103 17.17 -20.89 -5.75
N LYS A 104 17.25 -20.59 -4.46
CA LYS A 104 17.90 -21.42 -3.46
C LYS A 104 16.84 -22.26 -2.74
N GLU A 105 17.19 -23.50 -2.38
CA GLU A 105 16.26 -24.46 -1.79
C GLU A 105 15.66 -23.97 -0.46
N ASP A 106 16.40 -23.18 0.29
CA ASP A 106 16.06 -22.67 1.64
C ASP A 106 15.57 -21.21 1.64
N ASP A 107 15.51 -20.55 0.48
CA ASP A 107 15.02 -19.17 0.33
C ASP A 107 13.67 -19.12 -0.37
N LEU A 108 12.60 -19.32 0.42
CA LEU A 108 11.23 -19.32 -0.06
C LEU A 108 10.84 -18.00 -0.76
N MET A 109 11.32 -16.85 -0.25
CA MET A 109 11.00 -15.54 -0.84
C MET A 109 11.60 -15.41 -2.24
N ASN A 110 12.85 -15.81 -2.40
CA ASN A 110 13.52 -15.83 -3.70
C ASN A 110 12.84 -16.79 -4.69
N GLN A 111 12.37 -17.95 -4.21
CA GLN A 111 11.61 -18.88 -5.03
C GLN A 111 10.29 -18.25 -5.52
N ILE A 112 9.53 -17.62 -4.62
CA ILE A 112 8.27 -16.93 -4.94
C ILE A 112 8.53 -15.79 -5.93
N GLU A 113 9.55 -14.98 -5.69
CA GLU A 113 9.94 -13.89 -6.57
C GLU A 113 10.22 -14.40 -8.00
N ASN A 114 11.00 -15.46 -8.13
CA ASN A 114 11.28 -16.09 -9.42
C ASN A 114 10.04 -16.70 -10.10
N MET A 115 9.03 -17.10 -9.35
CA MET A 115 7.78 -17.67 -9.89
C MET A 115 6.79 -16.60 -10.33
N VAL A 116 6.77 -15.47 -9.65
CA VAL A 116 5.76 -14.41 -9.83
C VAL A 116 6.25 -13.34 -10.79
N MET A 117 7.51 -12.93 -10.67
CA MET A 117 8.07 -11.86 -11.49
C MET A 117 8.33 -12.34 -12.92
N GLN A 118 7.76 -11.62 -13.88
CA GLN A 118 8.10 -11.85 -15.28
C GLN A 118 9.43 -11.18 -15.64
N LYS A 119 10.05 -11.67 -16.72
CA LYS A 119 11.28 -11.07 -17.22
C LYS A 119 10.99 -9.69 -17.80
N SER A 120 11.32 -8.65 -17.05
CA SER A 120 11.23 -7.27 -17.52
C SER A 120 12.38 -6.92 -18.45
N ASP A 121 12.09 -6.06 -19.44
CA ASP A 121 13.11 -5.45 -20.27
C ASP A 121 13.65 -4.18 -19.57
N TYR A 122 14.91 -4.21 -19.19
CA TYR A 122 15.62 -3.08 -18.56
C TYR A 122 16.51 -2.33 -19.56
N THR A 123 16.12 -2.27 -20.80
CA THR A 123 16.87 -1.54 -21.82
C THR A 123 16.34 -0.12 -21.97
N LEU A 124 17.25 0.81 -22.17
CA LEU A 124 16.99 2.17 -22.59
C LEU A 124 18.02 2.51 -23.64
N ASP A 125 17.55 2.89 -24.83
CA ASP A 125 18.44 3.28 -25.91
C ASP A 125 19.27 4.50 -25.46
N PRO A 126 20.60 4.49 -25.66
CA PRO A 126 21.44 5.64 -25.34
C PRO A 126 21.01 6.96 -25.99
N GLU A 127 20.33 6.91 -27.12
CA GLU A 127 19.77 8.13 -27.76
C GLU A 127 18.58 8.67 -26.97
N ASP A 128 17.76 7.80 -26.39
CA ASP A 128 16.55 8.17 -25.65
C ASP A 128 16.82 8.64 -24.22
N GLY A 129 17.97 8.27 -23.64
CA GLY A 129 18.15 8.64 -22.25
C GLY A 129 19.43 8.18 -21.55
N ILE A 130 19.41 8.31 -20.25
CA ILE A 130 20.50 7.96 -19.33
C ILE A 130 20.03 6.85 -18.43
N LEU A 131 20.70 5.71 -18.46
CA LEU A 131 20.39 4.56 -17.63
C LEU A 131 21.32 4.50 -16.41
N MET A 132 20.75 4.65 -15.21
CA MET A 132 21.45 4.51 -13.94
C MET A 132 21.17 3.13 -13.35
N ARG A 133 22.20 2.30 -13.20
CA ARG A 133 22.11 0.98 -12.55
C ARG A 133 22.78 1.03 -11.19
N PHE A 134 22.04 0.63 -10.16
CA PHE A 134 22.55 0.56 -8.79
C PHE A 134 22.66 -0.91 -8.39
N ASN A 135 23.84 -1.33 -7.97
CA ASN A 135 24.01 -2.67 -7.43
C ASN A 135 23.70 -2.65 -5.93
N LEU A 136 22.59 -3.27 -5.57
CA LEU A 136 22.11 -3.44 -4.21
C LEU A 136 21.98 -4.93 -3.83
N SER A 137 22.93 -5.76 -4.31
CA SER A 137 22.93 -7.22 -4.09
C SER A 137 22.86 -7.63 -2.61
N ASP A 138 23.34 -6.76 -1.70
CA ASP A 138 23.36 -7.02 -0.26
C ASP A 138 22.12 -6.48 0.48
N VAL A 139 21.10 -6.05 -0.28
CA VAL A 139 19.85 -5.47 0.25
C VAL A 139 18.69 -6.36 -0.15
N GLY A 140 18.03 -6.93 0.85
CA GLY A 140 16.80 -7.69 0.67
C GLY A 140 15.55 -6.80 0.56
N LEU A 141 14.47 -7.37 0.06
CA LEU A 141 13.18 -6.69 -0.15
C LEU A 141 12.64 -6.02 1.14
N LEU A 142 12.91 -6.60 2.31
CA LEU A 142 12.38 -6.13 3.60
C LEU A 142 13.41 -5.36 4.45
N ASP A 143 14.55 -5.01 3.89
CA ASP A 143 15.64 -4.31 4.59
C ASP A 143 15.35 -2.80 4.80
N PHE A 144 14.13 -2.45 5.21
CA PHE A 144 13.71 -1.07 5.52
C PHE A 144 14.66 -0.32 6.49
N PRO A 145 15.26 -0.95 7.50
CA PRO A 145 16.24 -0.27 8.36
C PRO A 145 17.47 0.28 7.61
N LYS A 146 17.81 -0.29 6.45
CA LYS A 146 18.93 0.16 5.60
C LYS A 146 18.56 1.36 4.70
N ALA A 147 17.32 1.87 4.73
CA ALA A 147 16.83 2.90 3.80
C ALA A 147 17.74 4.14 3.71
N ARG A 148 18.28 4.62 4.84
CA ARG A 148 19.20 5.78 4.85
C ARG A 148 20.52 5.48 4.13
N GLN A 149 21.05 4.27 4.30
CA GLN A 149 22.29 3.81 3.63
C GLN A 149 22.05 3.69 2.12
N ILE A 150 20.92 3.11 1.73
CA ILE A 150 20.52 2.94 0.32
C ILE A 150 20.35 4.31 -0.36
N ALA A 151 19.67 5.24 0.31
CA ALA A 151 19.51 6.61 -0.18
C ALA A 151 20.87 7.30 -0.39
N LYS A 152 21.84 7.12 0.53
CA LYS A 152 23.17 7.66 0.39
C LYS A 152 23.92 7.06 -0.81
N ILE A 153 23.85 5.76 -1.02
CA ILE A 153 24.45 5.10 -2.20
C ILE A 153 23.87 5.67 -3.49
N GLY A 154 22.54 5.82 -3.56
CA GLY A 154 21.87 6.41 -4.72
C GLY A 154 22.33 7.84 -4.98
N TYR A 155 22.38 8.67 -3.92
CA TYR A 155 22.84 10.06 -4.00
C TYR A 155 24.29 10.18 -4.50
N ASP A 156 25.23 9.49 -3.85
CA ASP A 156 26.65 9.57 -4.17
C ASP A 156 26.91 9.14 -5.63
N ARG A 157 26.27 8.07 -6.09
CA ARG A 157 26.41 7.59 -7.47
C ARG A 157 25.79 8.55 -8.49
N THR A 158 24.63 9.13 -8.18
CA THR A 158 23.98 10.11 -9.08
C THR A 158 24.83 11.36 -9.20
N ILE A 159 25.42 11.85 -8.09
CA ILE A 159 26.32 13.02 -8.12
C ILE A 159 27.56 12.72 -8.96
N ALA A 160 28.12 11.52 -8.88
CA ALA A 160 29.27 11.13 -9.73
C ALA A 160 28.93 11.10 -11.23
N MET A 161 27.65 10.97 -11.61
CA MET A 161 27.19 11.00 -13.00
C MET A 161 26.70 12.39 -13.43
N MET A 162 26.73 13.41 -12.55
CA MET A 162 26.07 14.69 -12.76
C MET A 162 26.57 15.44 -14.01
N ASP A 163 27.86 15.37 -14.31
CA ASP A 163 28.42 16.01 -15.52
C ASP A 163 27.84 15.40 -16.80
N SER A 164 27.70 14.08 -16.84
CA SER A 164 27.08 13.37 -17.96
C SER A 164 25.58 13.72 -18.08
N ILE A 165 24.88 13.84 -16.96
CA ILE A 165 23.46 14.24 -16.92
C ILE A 165 23.30 15.68 -17.45
N LYS A 166 24.09 16.61 -16.95
CA LYS A 166 24.05 18.03 -17.35
C LYS A 166 24.43 18.26 -18.79
N SER A 167 25.36 17.48 -19.34
CA SER A 167 25.74 17.60 -20.75
C SER A 167 24.59 17.28 -21.72
N ARG A 168 23.63 16.44 -21.27
CA ARG A 168 22.46 16.05 -22.07
C ARG A 168 21.20 16.87 -21.74
N ILE A 169 21.16 17.50 -20.56
CA ILE A 169 20.01 18.31 -20.10
C ILE A 169 20.51 19.75 -19.86
N PRO A 170 20.67 20.55 -20.91
CA PRO A 170 21.23 21.91 -20.80
C PRO A 170 20.25 22.90 -20.17
N ARG A 171 18.96 22.56 -20.02
CA ARG A 171 17.96 23.44 -19.42
C ARG A 171 18.14 23.49 -17.90
N GLU A 172 18.38 24.69 -17.38
CA GLU A 172 18.35 24.96 -15.93
C GLU A 172 17.21 25.93 -15.60
N LEU A 173 16.36 25.52 -14.65
CA LEU A 173 15.48 26.45 -13.97
C LEU A 173 16.24 27.08 -12.80
N SER A 174 16.14 28.40 -12.67
CA SER A 174 16.70 29.06 -11.50
C SER A 174 16.08 28.52 -10.22
N GLN A 175 16.85 28.55 -9.13
CA GLN A 175 16.38 28.04 -7.83
C GLN A 175 15.16 28.83 -7.35
N ASP A 176 15.12 30.14 -7.59
CA ASP A 176 14.02 31.02 -7.21
C ASP A 176 12.75 30.69 -8.00
N THR A 177 12.86 30.47 -9.31
CA THR A 177 11.71 30.05 -10.15
C THR A 177 11.12 28.73 -9.66
N ARG A 178 11.97 27.76 -9.33
CA ARG A 178 11.53 26.46 -8.81
C ARG A 178 10.86 26.57 -7.45
N GLN A 179 11.38 27.42 -6.57
CA GLN A 179 10.77 27.67 -5.26
C GLN A 179 9.42 28.35 -5.40
N LEU A 180 9.32 29.35 -6.25
CA LEU A 180 8.06 30.05 -6.52
C LEU A 180 6.99 29.10 -7.06
N GLN A 181 7.33 28.26 -8.04
CA GLN A 181 6.41 27.25 -8.57
C GLN A 181 5.91 26.29 -7.49
N ARG A 182 6.81 25.83 -6.61
CA ARG A 182 6.44 24.96 -5.46
C ARG A 182 5.54 25.68 -4.46
N MET A 183 5.80 26.95 -4.17
CA MET A 183 4.96 27.72 -3.26
C MET A 183 3.56 27.91 -3.86
N VAL A 184 3.44 28.26 -5.14
CA VAL A 184 2.16 28.41 -5.84
C VAL A 184 1.41 27.05 -5.87
N PHE A 185 2.11 25.95 -6.10
CA PHE A 185 1.48 24.64 -6.07
C PHE A 185 0.96 24.31 -4.66
N LYS A 186 1.79 24.48 -3.64
CA LYS A 186 1.42 24.20 -2.24
C LYS A 186 0.29 25.08 -1.74
N SER A 187 0.20 26.35 -2.17
CA SER A 187 -0.86 27.26 -1.72
C SER A 187 -2.27 26.84 -2.21
N LYS A 188 -2.34 25.95 -3.19
CA LYS A 188 -3.59 25.38 -3.71
C LYS A 188 -3.94 24.03 -3.09
N THR A 189 -3.02 23.43 -2.33
CA THR A 189 -3.24 22.13 -1.69
C THR A 189 -4.15 22.32 -0.46
N PRO A 190 -5.32 21.67 -0.39
CA PRO A 190 -6.19 21.80 0.76
C PRO A 190 -5.59 21.13 1.99
N ASP A 191 -5.88 21.67 3.16
CA ASP A 191 -5.53 21.02 4.44
C ASP A 191 -6.36 19.77 4.65
N LEU A 192 -5.74 18.71 5.18
CA LEU A 192 -6.42 17.46 5.46
C LEU A 192 -7.21 17.54 6.77
N VAL A 193 -8.39 18.10 6.68
CA VAL A 193 -9.36 18.23 7.77
C VAL A 193 -10.63 17.48 7.36
N PHE A 194 -11.15 16.64 8.25
CA PHE A 194 -12.34 15.83 8.01
C PHE A 194 -13.58 16.44 8.62
N ASP A 195 -14.70 16.43 7.86
CA ASP A 195 -16.02 16.92 8.31
C ASP A 195 -16.95 15.76 8.67
N LYS A 196 -17.01 14.73 7.81
CA LYS A 196 -17.95 13.63 7.97
C LYS A 196 -17.23 12.27 7.89
N VAL A 197 -17.84 11.28 8.56
CA VAL A 197 -17.37 9.90 8.53
C VAL A 197 -18.46 9.00 7.98
N SER A 198 -18.15 8.24 6.95
CA SER A 198 -18.98 7.15 6.45
C SER A 198 -18.30 5.81 6.65
N VAL A 199 -19.07 4.76 6.90
CA VAL A 199 -18.53 3.41 7.09
C VAL A 199 -19.30 2.43 6.23
N GLU A 200 -18.59 1.67 5.42
CA GLU A 200 -19.11 0.58 4.61
C GLU A 200 -18.59 -0.77 5.11
N GLY A 201 -19.36 -1.84 4.84
CA GLY A 201 -19.05 -3.21 5.30
C GLY A 201 -19.69 -3.55 6.64
N GLY A 202 -19.73 -4.84 6.95
CA GLY A 202 -20.39 -5.33 8.13
C GLY A 202 -21.89 -5.03 8.24
N ASN A 203 -22.48 -5.32 9.39
CA ASN A 203 -23.88 -5.00 9.68
C ASN A 203 -24.03 -3.57 10.24
N HIS A 204 -25.29 -3.14 10.44
CA HIS A 204 -25.59 -1.78 10.92
C HIS A 204 -24.93 -1.47 12.28
N GLN A 205 -24.96 -2.40 13.25
CA GLN A 205 -24.36 -2.20 14.57
C GLN A 205 -22.84 -2.07 14.51
N GLN A 206 -22.20 -2.84 13.62
CA GLN A 206 -20.76 -2.81 13.40
C GLN A 206 -20.33 -1.48 12.77
N ARG A 207 -21.07 -1.02 11.74
CA ARG A 207 -20.79 0.30 11.14
C ARG A 207 -20.95 1.44 12.15
N GLU A 208 -22.00 1.40 12.95
CA GLU A 208 -22.24 2.42 13.97
C GLU A 208 -21.16 2.41 15.06
N TYR A 209 -20.71 1.22 15.48
CA TYR A 209 -19.59 1.08 16.41
C TYR A 209 -18.31 1.71 15.86
N ILE A 210 -17.96 1.42 14.59
CA ILE A 210 -16.77 1.97 13.95
C ILE A 210 -16.93 3.48 13.77
N ARG A 211 -18.06 3.95 13.24
CA ARG A 211 -18.33 5.37 13.03
C ARG A 211 -18.08 6.19 14.28
N ARG A 212 -18.59 5.74 15.42
CA ARG A 212 -18.43 6.43 16.72
C ARG A 212 -16.99 6.51 17.23
N GLN A 213 -16.07 5.68 16.73
CA GLN A 213 -14.66 5.82 17.09
C GLN A 213 -13.99 7.03 16.41
N PHE A 214 -14.53 7.43 15.25
CA PHE A 214 -14.03 8.54 14.44
C PHE A 214 -14.93 9.79 14.55
N ASP A 215 -16.14 9.65 15.07
CA ASP A 215 -17.12 10.71 15.09
C ASP A 215 -16.72 11.79 16.11
N SER A 216 -16.77 13.04 15.64
CA SER A 216 -16.62 14.22 16.49
C SER A 216 -17.71 15.21 16.11
N ASP A 217 -18.17 16.04 17.08
CA ASP A 217 -19.18 17.08 16.84
C ASP A 217 -18.62 18.25 16.01
N GLU A 218 -17.30 18.28 15.80
CA GLU A 218 -16.57 19.32 15.06
C GLU A 218 -15.62 18.68 14.05
N PRO A 219 -15.20 19.41 13.00
CA PRO A 219 -14.18 18.96 12.07
C PRO A 219 -12.90 18.52 12.80
N PHE A 220 -12.28 17.44 12.35
CA PHE A 220 -11.13 16.81 13.03
C PHE A 220 -9.94 16.62 12.11
N SER A 221 -8.75 16.60 12.70
CA SER A 221 -7.48 16.53 11.98
C SER A 221 -7.10 15.10 11.58
N ASP A 222 -6.10 14.98 10.68
CA ASP A 222 -5.49 13.70 10.32
C ASP A 222 -4.87 12.97 11.52
N GLU A 223 -4.31 13.70 12.51
CA GLU A 223 -3.77 13.11 13.73
C GLU A 223 -4.86 12.46 14.57
N GLN A 224 -6.02 13.11 14.69
CA GLN A 224 -7.18 12.56 15.38
C GLN A 224 -7.73 11.33 14.63
N ALA A 225 -7.84 11.40 13.30
CA ALA A 225 -8.22 10.26 12.48
C ALA A 225 -7.29 9.06 12.64
N LYS A 226 -5.97 9.29 12.67
CA LYS A 226 -4.97 8.25 12.93
C LYS A 226 -5.10 7.63 14.31
N ALA A 227 -5.29 8.45 15.34
CA ALA A 227 -5.48 7.97 16.71
C ALA A 227 -6.73 7.07 16.81
N ALA A 228 -7.85 7.51 16.22
CA ALA A 228 -9.08 6.72 16.13
C ALA A 228 -8.88 5.41 15.35
N TYR A 229 -8.17 5.46 14.23
CA TYR A 229 -7.83 4.29 13.43
C TYR A 229 -7.06 3.24 14.25
N TYR A 230 -5.96 3.64 14.89
CA TYR A 230 -5.15 2.71 15.65
C TYR A 230 -5.90 2.15 16.87
N LYS A 231 -6.70 2.98 17.55
CA LYS A 231 -7.56 2.52 18.64
C LYS A 231 -8.54 1.45 18.16
N THR A 232 -9.19 1.69 17.02
CA THR A 232 -10.22 0.80 16.47
C THR A 232 -9.65 -0.53 15.98
N ILE A 233 -8.49 -0.52 15.30
CA ILE A 233 -7.87 -1.76 14.80
C ILE A 233 -7.24 -2.58 15.93
N SER A 234 -6.73 -1.93 16.99
CA SER A 234 -6.10 -2.60 18.14
C SER A 234 -7.09 -3.37 19.01
N ASP A 235 -8.39 -3.13 18.87
CA ASP A 235 -9.44 -3.85 19.62
C ASP A 235 -9.57 -5.34 19.19
N GLY A 236 -8.90 -5.74 18.09
CA GLY A 236 -8.85 -7.12 17.62
C GLY A 236 -10.19 -7.68 17.11
N LYS A 237 -11.23 -6.84 17.03
CA LYS A 237 -12.58 -7.20 16.55
C LYS A 237 -12.73 -6.96 15.05
N ILE A 238 -11.90 -6.10 14.50
CA ILE A 238 -11.93 -5.66 13.11
C ILE A 238 -10.72 -6.23 12.39
N SER A 239 -10.96 -6.91 11.29
CA SER A 239 -9.90 -7.57 10.52
C SER A 239 -9.18 -6.58 9.60
N ASP A 240 -9.88 -5.55 9.10
CA ASP A 240 -9.29 -4.53 8.25
C ASP A 240 -10.12 -3.24 8.26
N LEU A 241 -9.42 -2.10 8.19
CA LEU A 241 -10.00 -0.78 8.00
C LEU A 241 -9.23 -0.10 6.87
N ILE A 242 -9.93 0.25 5.81
CA ILE A 242 -9.34 0.93 4.65
C ILE A 242 -9.95 2.33 4.57
N PRO A 243 -9.27 3.36 5.07
CA PRO A 243 -9.75 4.73 5.03
C PRO A 243 -9.41 5.39 3.68
N HIS A 244 -10.38 6.12 3.13
CA HIS A 244 -10.22 7.01 1.98
C HIS A 244 -10.67 8.42 2.37
N ALA A 245 -9.97 9.43 1.88
CA ALA A 245 -10.33 10.82 2.09
C ALA A 245 -10.89 11.40 0.80
N ARG A 246 -12.18 11.68 0.78
CA ARG A 246 -12.88 12.26 -0.37
C ARG A 246 -13.10 13.75 -0.15
N TYR A 247 -12.45 14.57 -0.97
CA TYR A 247 -12.55 16.02 -0.89
C TYR A 247 -13.95 16.51 -1.32
N ASP A 248 -14.53 17.37 -0.51
CA ASP A 248 -15.78 18.08 -0.80
C ASP A 248 -15.47 19.53 -1.15
N LYS A 249 -15.74 19.93 -2.40
CA LYS A 249 -15.48 21.27 -2.90
C LYS A 249 -16.39 22.34 -2.28
N GLU A 250 -17.56 21.94 -1.76
CA GLU A 250 -18.50 22.88 -1.17
C GLU A 250 -18.08 23.28 0.24
N SER A 251 -17.68 22.34 1.05
CA SER A 251 -17.19 22.58 2.42
C SER A 251 -15.71 22.96 2.47
N GLY A 252 -14.92 22.62 1.44
CA GLY A 252 -13.46 22.77 1.44
C GLY A 252 -12.75 21.77 2.36
N MET A 253 -13.44 20.75 2.86
CA MET A 253 -12.94 19.73 3.77
C MET A 253 -13.05 18.34 3.16
N PHE A 254 -12.57 17.33 3.87
CA PHE A 254 -12.63 15.95 3.45
C PHE A 254 -13.72 15.17 4.18
N ASN A 255 -14.36 14.25 3.48
CA ASN A 255 -15.15 13.18 4.07
C ASN A 255 -14.27 11.95 4.25
N LEU A 256 -14.29 11.33 5.44
CA LEU A 256 -13.57 10.10 5.73
C LEU A 256 -14.46 8.90 5.43
N ASP A 257 -14.22 8.24 4.32
CA ASP A 257 -14.95 7.05 3.91
C ASP A 257 -14.12 5.80 4.31
N ILE A 258 -14.69 4.93 5.16
CA ILE A 258 -14.00 3.78 5.73
C ILE A 258 -14.64 2.49 5.20
N LYS A 259 -13.88 1.68 4.47
CA LYS A 259 -14.25 0.28 4.19
C LYS A 259 -13.78 -0.60 5.34
N ALA A 260 -14.72 -1.25 6.05
CA ALA A 260 -14.43 -2.09 7.18
C ALA A 260 -14.66 -3.57 6.86
N LYS A 261 -13.69 -4.40 7.27
CA LYS A 261 -13.81 -5.85 7.28
C LYS A 261 -13.82 -6.33 8.73
N VAL A 262 -14.92 -6.89 9.16
CA VAL A 262 -15.08 -7.38 10.53
C VAL A 262 -14.81 -8.88 10.53
N HIS A 263 -14.21 -9.40 11.60
CA HIS A 263 -14.05 -10.85 11.78
C HIS A 263 -15.40 -11.55 11.87
N ASP A 264 -15.44 -12.81 11.46
CA ASP A 264 -16.62 -13.64 11.65
C ASP A 264 -16.98 -13.69 13.13
N GLN A 265 -18.27 -13.58 13.42
CA GLN A 265 -18.75 -13.56 14.80
C GLN A 265 -18.60 -14.91 15.48
N LEU A 266 -18.61 -16.00 14.74
CA LEU A 266 -18.46 -17.36 15.23
C LEU A 266 -17.23 -18.01 14.62
N ALA A 267 -16.31 -18.44 15.46
CA ALA A 267 -15.19 -19.28 15.07
C ALA A 267 -15.30 -20.63 15.77
N ILE A 268 -15.20 -21.70 15.01
CA ILE A 268 -15.17 -23.07 15.55
C ILE A 268 -13.78 -23.62 15.33
N GLY A 269 -13.14 -24.03 16.43
CA GLY A 269 -11.83 -24.64 16.44
C GLY A 269 -11.93 -26.13 16.77
N MET A 270 -11.17 -26.95 16.05
CA MET A 270 -11.00 -28.38 16.33
C MET A 270 -9.51 -28.66 16.44
N GLY A 271 -9.12 -29.36 17.46
CA GLY A 271 -7.72 -29.76 17.68
C GLY A 271 -7.61 -31.07 18.39
N GLY A 272 -6.43 -31.63 18.43
CA GLY A 272 -6.18 -32.86 19.17
C GLY A 272 -4.90 -33.52 18.74
N PHE A 273 -4.52 -34.54 19.46
CA PHE A 273 -3.46 -35.43 19.04
C PHE A 273 -3.82 -36.90 19.34
N ILE A 274 -3.30 -37.77 18.50
CA ILE A 274 -3.43 -39.22 18.63
C ILE A 274 -2.02 -39.78 18.78
N SER A 275 -1.82 -40.56 19.84
CA SER A 275 -0.54 -41.20 20.13
C SER A 275 -0.75 -42.71 20.28
N SER A 276 0.27 -43.47 20.02
CA SER A 276 0.31 -44.92 20.35
C SER A 276 0.34 -45.21 21.87
N THR A 277 0.53 -44.17 22.68
CA THR A 277 0.42 -44.19 24.14
C THR A 277 -0.96 -43.74 24.59
N SER A 278 -1.30 -43.89 25.87
CA SER A 278 -2.61 -43.61 26.46
C SER A 278 -3.01 -42.14 26.58
N SER A 279 -2.41 -41.24 25.77
CA SER A 279 -2.60 -39.78 25.87
C SER A 279 -3.36 -39.19 24.68
N ASN A 280 -4.37 -39.91 24.16
CA ASN A 280 -5.19 -39.40 23.07
C ASN A 280 -6.16 -38.34 23.58
N GLN A 281 -6.29 -37.25 22.83
CA GLN A 281 -7.06 -36.07 23.23
C GLN A 281 -7.68 -35.39 22.03
N ILE A 282 -8.94 -34.96 22.16
CA ILE A 282 -9.69 -34.19 21.19
C ILE A 282 -10.23 -32.95 21.90
N TYR A 283 -10.05 -31.79 21.26
CA TYR A 283 -10.59 -30.52 21.68
C TYR A 283 -11.57 -30.03 20.63
N ILE A 284 -12.72 -29.49 21.05
CA ILE A 284 -13.65 -28.75 20.22
C ILE A 284 -13.99 -27.47 20.97
N GLY A 285 -13.83 -26.33 20.31
CA GLY A 285 -14.14 -25.02 20.87
C GLY A 285 -14.96 -24.18 19.91
N ALA A 286 -15.83 -23.35 20.45
CA ALA A 286 -16.56 -22.32 19.73
C ALA A 286 -16.32 -20.98 20.42
N HIS A 287 -15.84 -20.03 19.66
CA HIS A 287 -15.64 -18.65 20.08
C HIS A 287 -16.66 -17.77 19.38
N TYR A 288 -17.51 -17.09 20.13
CA TYR A 288 -18.51 -16.15 19.62
C TYR A 288 -18.24 -14.75 20.13
N ARG A 289 -18.02 -13.81 19.18
CA ARG A 289 -17.72 -12.41 19.48
C ARG A 289 -18.64 -11.48 18.72
N THR A 290 -19.28 -10.54 19.43
CA THR A 290 -20.05 -9.48 18.80
C THR A 290 -19.24 -8.20 18.70
N VAL A 291 -19.35 -7.51 17.56
CA VAL A 291 -18.83 -6.15 17.38
C VAL A 291 -19.99 -5.18 17.40
N SER A 292 -20.21 -4.57 18.56
CA SER A 292 -21.25 -3.58 18.79
C SER A 292 -20.87 -2.70 19.96
N LEU A 293 -21.66 -1.68 20.28
CA LEU A 293 -21.47 -0.82 21.47
C LEU A 293 -21.47 -1.62 22.78
N ASN A 294 -22.27 -2.71 22.82
CA ASN A 294 -22.26 -3.69 23.89
C ASN A 294 -21.65 -4.98 23.34
N SER A 295 -20.34 -5.11 23.43
CA SER A 295 -19.67 -6.31 22.93
C SER A 295 -19.83 -7.49 23.89
N LEU A 296 -20.15 -8.66 23.34
CA LEU A 296 -20.18 -9.92 24.04
C LEU A 296 -19.09 -10.83 23.46
N ASP A 297 -18.29 -11.41 24.33
CA ASP A 297 -17.28 -12.40 24.02
C ASP A 297 -17.64 -13.68 24.79
N LEU A 298 -17.87 -14.78 24.08
CA LEU A 298 -18.19 -16.09 24.66
C LEU A 298 -17.24 -17.13 24.11
N ASP A 299 -16.55 -17.79 25.01
CA ASP A 299 -15.73 -18.95 24.70
C ASP A 299 -16.38 -20.20 25.30
N LEU A 300 -16.65 -21.17 24.46
CA LEU A 300 -17.15 -22.48 24.86
C LEU A 300 -16.17 -23.55 24.34
N GLY A 301 -15.59 -24.32 25.24
CA GLY A 301 -14.64 -25.36 24.85
C GLY A 301 -14.90 -26.67 25.59
N GLY A 302 -14.73 -27.78 24.91
CA GLY A 302 -14.76 -29.10 25.48
C GLY A 302 -13.55 -29.90 25.07
N GLN A 303 -12.99 -30.64 26.02
CA GLN A 303 -11.84 -31.48 25.83
C GLN A 303 -12.13 -32.88 26.34
N ILE A 304 -11.93 -33.87 25.49
CA ILE A 304 -12.14 -35.27 25.80
C ILE A 304 -10.82 -36.00 25.59
N GLY A 305 -10.33 -36.64 26.64
CA GLY A 305 -9.14 -37.46 26.61
C GLY A 305 -9.32 -38.77 27.35
N GLN A 306 -8.42 -39.71 27.15
CA GLN A 306 -8.47 -40.99 27.84
C GLN A 306 -8.33 -40.87 29.37
N SER A 307 -7.67 -39.82 29.84
CA SER A 307 -7.38 -39.62 31.26
C SER A 307 -8.29 -38.60 31.94
N TYR A 308 -8.98 -37.74 31.19
CA TYR A 308 -9.90 -36.73 31.75
C TYR A 308 -10.79 -36.12 30.67
N THR A 309 -11.90 -35.54 31.14
CA THR A 309 -12.81 -34.72 30.33
C THR A 309 -12.99 -33.40 31.03
N SER A 310 -12.87 -32.27 30.32
CA SER A 310 -13.13 -30.94 30.85
C SER A 310 -13.95 -30.09 29.88
N GLY A 311 -14.73 -29.14 30.41
CA GLY A 311 -15.41 -28.12 29.64
C GLY A 311 -15.10 -26.73 30.24
N MET A 312 -15.03 -25.72 29.40
CA MET A 312 -14.86 -24.28 29.76
C MET A 312 -15.95 -23.44 29.14
#